data_5c83ea9628866c2c91f7a2268a97da8a
#
_entry.id   5c83ea9628866c2c91f7a2268a97da8a
#
_cell.length_a   1.000
_cell.length_b   1.000
_cell.length_c   1.000
_cell.angle_alpha   90.00
_cell.angle_beta   90.00
_cell.angle_gamma   90.00
#
_symmetry.space_group_name_H-M   'P 1'
#
loop_
_entity.id
_entity.type
_entity.pdbx_description
1 polymer ?
#
loop_
_entity_poly.entity_id
_entity_poly.type
_entity_poly.pdbx_seq_one_letter_code
_entity_poly.pdbx_strand_id
1 'polypeptide(L)'
;MPIPARTAALGGSSIALKDDDINTAFQNPALLSEKTSNSISGSYINFLGSVNYGYLSYGKSFKNIGHFAAGLQDVGYGTISARDEYGNQTGTFTGNDYNFSLMYAYDHDSLLSYGVTVKTLYSKYAQYSSVGNAIDAGITYNKASKLFCLSAVMQNVGKEWKTYTGGPQEKLPFNILLGASKKFKRAPFRLIATYDYLNIWNLTYTDPNNPTPTVDPFTNQPIKTTPVKNFFDKLGRHFIVATEVVVTKNFFVRLGFNYKMREELSLPDKKGLAGLSGGFGFKINRFNFSYAFTRPTPGYSMNSLTVGANFGKYTKAPKPLVMPL
;
A
#
# COMPACT_ATOMS: atom_id res chain seq x y z
N MET A 1 3.68 6.47 0.82
CA MET A 1 4.75 5.90 -0.04
C MET A 1 4.17 4.87 -0.98
N PRO A 2 4.65 4.74 -2.21
CA PRO A 2 4.22 3.70 -3.13
C PRO A 2 4.49 2.32 -2.55
N ILE A 3 3.86 1.36 -3.15
CA ILE A 3 3.64 0.04 -2.60
C ILE A 3 4.10 -1.01 -3.59
N PRO A 4 4.53 -2.20 -3.14
CA PRO A 4 4.93 -3.30 -4.01
C PRO A 4 3.85 -3.65 -5.04
N ALA A 5 4.26 -4.22 -6.18
CA ALA A 5 3.42 -4.41 -7.36
C ALA A 5 2.08 -5.09 -7.06
N ARG A 6 2.05 -6.12 -6.20
CA ARG A 6 0.81 -6.79 -5.85
C ARG A 6 -0.21 -5.85 -5.21
N THR A 7 0.24 -5.08 -4.23
CA THR A 7 -0.62 -4.14 -3.51
C THR A 7 -1.03 -2.97 -4.42
N ALA A 8 -0.11 -2.50 -5.27
CA ALA A 8 -0.40 -1.50 -6.29
C ALA A 8 -1.52 -1.96 -7.23
N ALA A 9 -1.45 -3.19 -7.74
CA ALA A 9 -2.49 -3.78 -8.58
C ALA A 9 -3.85 -3.94 -7.90
N LEU A 10 -3.87 -3.99 -6.57
CA LEU A 10 -5.08 -4.12 -5.74
C LEU A 10 -5.60 -2.78 -5.23
N GLY A 11 -5.34 -1.67 -5.94
CA GLY A 11 -5.88 -0.35 -5.60
C GLY A 11 -5.09 0.40 -4.53
N GLY A 12 -3.94 -0.11 -4.11
CA GLY A 12 -3.06 0.56 -3.17
C GLY A 12 -3.16 0.09 -1.72
N SER A 13 -4.07 -0.80 -1.38
CA SER A 13 -4.17 -1.36 -0.04
C SER A 13 -4.54 -2.84 -0.06
N SER A 14 -3.89 -3.63 0.80
CA SER A 14 -4.10 -5.08 0.90
C SER A 14 -3.83 -5.61 2.32
N ILE A 15 -4.43 -4.99 3.33
CA ILE A 15 -4.18 -5.27 4.75
C ILE A 15 -4.79 -6.58 5.27
N ALA A 16 -5.60 -7.30 4.47
CA ALA A 16 -6.28 -8.53 4.88
C ALA A 16 -5.91 -9.73 3.98
N LEU A 17 -4.64 -9.84 3.58
CA LEU A 17 -4.11 -10.93 2.75
C LEU A 17 -3.04 -11.70 3.51
N LYS A 18 -3.45 -12.67 4.34
CA LYS A 18 -2.51 -13.53 5.10
C LYS A 18 -2.10 -14.74 4.25
N ASP A 19 -1.05 -14.59 3.48
CA ASP A 19 -0.47 -15.64 2.61
C ASP A 19 1.07 -15.65 2.65
N ASP A 20 1.75 -15.95 1.55
CA ASP A 20 3.20 -16.09 1.46
C ASP A 20 3.93 -14.83 0.94
N ASP A 21 3.22 -13.72 0.78
CA ASP A 21 3.80 -12.46 0.30
C ASP A 21 4.27 -11.59 1.47
N ILE A 22 5.59 -11.53 1.66
CA ILE A 22 6.20 -10.74 2.74
C ILE A 22 5.92 -9.23 2.61
N ASN A 23 5.68 -8.74 1.40
CA ASN A 23 5.47 -7.30 1.17
C ASN A 23 4.18 -6.78 1.80
N THR A 24 3.19 -7.64 2.07
CA THR A 24 1.96 -7.23 2.77
C THR A 24 2.20 -6.78 4.21
N ALA A 25 3.30 -7.22 4.82
CA ALA A 25 3.70 -6.84 6.18
C ALA A 25 4.02 -5.35 6.33
N PHE A 26 4.43 -4.65 5.26
CA PHE A 26 4.62 -3.20 5.27
C PHE A 26 3.33 -2.43 5.56
N GLN A 27 2.18 -3.01 5.24
CA GLN A 27 0.88 -2.39 5.51
C GLN A 27 0.21 -2.94 6.76
N ASN A 28 0.46 -4.21 7.09
CA ASN A 28 -0.09 -4.86 8.27
C ASN A 28 0.90 -5.92 8.79
N PRO A 29 1.62 -5.65 9.88
CA PRO A 29 2.58 -6.60 10.43
C PRO A 29 1.94 -7.93 10.88
N ALA A 30 0.67 -7.95 11.28
CA ALA A 30 -0.04 -9.16 11.67
C ALA A 30 -0.24 -10.19 10.53
N LEU A 31 0.11 -9.83 9.29
CA LEU A 31 0.09 -10.75 8.14
C LEU A 31 1.35 -11.62 8.05
N LEU A 32 2.42 -11.29 8.77
CA LEU A 32 3.58 -12.17 8.87
C LEU A 32 3.17 -13.55 9.40
N SER A 33 3.81 -14.58 8.91
CA SER A 33 3.51 -15.97 9.27
C SER A 33 4.69 -16.88 8.91
N GLU A 34 4.61 -18.14 9.28
CA GLU A 34 5.61 -19.14 8.87
C GLU A 34 5.79 -19.21 7.34
N LYS A 35 4.74 -18.89 6.56
CA LYS A 35 4.80 -18.86 5.09
C LYS A 35 5.70 -17.76 4.53
N THR A 36 5.90 -16.67 5.27
CA THR A 36 6.79 -15.58 4.91
C THR A 36 8.22 -15.76 5.44
N SER A 37 8.49 -16.87 6.14
CA SER A 37 9.82 -17.18 6.67
C SER A 37 10.83 -17.49 5.57
N ASN A 38 12.06 -17.00 5.75
CA ASN A 38 13.15 -17.08 4.78
C ASN A 38 12.78 -16.55 3.39
N SER A 39 11.89 -15.54 3.35
CA SER A 39 11.55 -14.82 2.13
C SER A 39 12.36 -13.56 2.03
N ILE A 40 12.84 -13.26 0.84
CA ILE A 40 13.39 -11.97 0.43
C ILE A 40 12.55 -11.41 -0.71
N SER A 41 12.34 -10.12 -0.75
CA SER A 41 11.65 -9.48 -1.87
C SER A 41 12.22 -8.09 -2.13
N GLY A 42 12.38 -7.77 -3.41
CA GLY A 42 12.72 -6.43 -3.89
C GLY A 42 11.65 -5.92 -4.84
N SER A 43 11.36 -4.63 -4.75
CA SER A 43 10.43 -3.95 -5.66
C SER A 43 11.04 -2.66 -6.17
N TYR A 44 10.76 -2.36 -7.42
CA TYR A 44 11.10 -1.10 -8.07
C TYR A 44 9.87 -0.49 -8.70
N ILE A 45 9.72 0.80 -8.50
CA ILE A 45 8.57 1.56 -9.00
C ILE A 45 9.10 2.81 -9.66
N ASN A 46 8.78 2.98 -10.93
CA ASN A 46 9.02 4.20 -11.65
C ASN A 46 7.80 5.12 -11.49
N PHE A 47 8.05 6.32 -11.00
CA PHE A 47 7.06 7.35 -10.81
C PHE A 47 7.35 8.55 -11.72
N LEU A 48 6.50 9.57 -11.70
CA LEU A 48 6.56 10.75 -12.55
C LEU A 48 7.96 11.41 -12.55
N GLY A 49 8.46 11.71 -13.73
CA GLY A 49 9.76 12.35 -13.92
C GLY A 49 10.92 11.41 -13.56
N SER A 50 11.85 11.91 -12.76
CA SER A 50 13.02 11.16 -12.26
C SER A 50 12.81 10.49 -10.91
N VAL A 51 11.58 10.51 -10.37
CA VAL A 51 11.27 9.93 -9.06
C VAL A 51 11.15 8.41 -9.17
N ASN A 52 11.90 7.72 -8.33
CA ASN A 52 11.90 6.28 -8.26
C ASN A 52 11.74 5.82 -6.82
N TYR A 53 11.14 4.64 -6.64
CA TYR A 53 10.98 4.04 -5.32
C TYR A 53 11.55 2.64 -5.30
N GLY A 54 12.26 2.32 -4.24
CA GLY A 54 12.79 1.00 -3.96
C GLY A 54 12.16 0.40 -2.72
N TYR A 55 12.01 -0.93 -2.73
CA TYR A 55 11.61 -1.72 -1.57
C TYR A 55 12.49 -2.94 -1.46
N LEU A 56 12.96 -3.20 -0.27
CA LEU A 56 13.64 -4.45 0.07
C LEU A 56 13.05 -4.99 1.37
N SER A 57 12.79 -6.28 1.43
CA SER A 57 12.28 -6.93 2.63
C SER A 57 12.88 -8.32 2.82
N TYR A 58 13.06 -8.69 4.08
CA TYR A 58 13.46 -10.02 4.50
C TYR A 58 12.66 -10.46 5.71
N GLY A 59 12.19 -11.71 5.72
CA GLY A 59 11.42 -12.28 6.81
C GLY A 59 11.99 -13.58 7.35
N LYS A 60 11.89 -13.76 8.67
CA LYS A 60 12.33 -14.94 9.39
C LYS A 60 11.36 -15.26 10.52
N SER A 61 10.96 -16.52 10.60
CA SER A 61 10.17 -17.04 11.71
C SER A 61 11.02 -17.86 12.65
N PHE A 62 10.75 -17.71 13.94
CA PHE A 62 11.37 -18.51 15.00
C PHE A 62 10.27 -19.25 15.75
N LYS A 63 10.45 -20.57 15.88
CA LYS A 63 9.46 -21.42 16.56
C LYS A 63 9.27 -20.96 18.01
N ASN A 64 8.01 -20.85 18.43
CA ASN A 64 7.56 -20.41 19.76
C ASN A 64 7.92 -18.96 20.14
N ILE A 65 8.54 -18.18 19.24
CA ILE A 65 8.87 -16.77 19.49
C ILE A 65 7.99 -15.86 18.62
N GLY A 66 7.83 -16.18 17.33
CA GLY A 66 7.03 -15.40 16.41
C GLY A 66 7.73 -15.15 15.08
N HIS A 67 7.18 -14.20 14.32
CA HIS A 67 7.57 -13.89 12.97
C HIS A 67 8.17 -12.48 12.92
N PHE A 68 9.36 -12.38 12.35
CA PHE A 68 10.10 -11.13 12.23
C PHE A 68 10.28 -10.77 10.76
N ALA A 69 10.29 -9.49 10.46
CA ALA A 69 10.74 -9.00 9.18
C ALA A 69 11.49 -7.67 9.34
N ALA A 70 12.42 -7.45 8.44
CA ALA A 70 13.07 -6.16 8.26
C ALA A 70 12.78 -5.64 6.86
N GLY A 71 12.60 -4.34 6.72
CA GLY A 71 12.31 -3.71 5.45
C GLY A 71 12.97 -2.35 5.30
N LEU A 72 13.35 -2.05 4.08
CA LEU A 72 13.84 -0.76 3.65
C LEU A 72 12.97 -0.27 2.50
N GLN A 73 12.50 0.95 2.60
CA GLN A 73 11.85 1.67 1.50
C GLN A 73 12.65 2.93 1.24
N ASP A 74 12.93 3.23 -0.01
CA ASP A 74 13.57 4.46 -0.42
C ASP A 74 12.76 5.18 -1.49
N VAL A 75 12.89 6.50 -1.49
CA VAL A 75 12.37 7.40 -2.51
C VAL A 75 13.53 8.27 -2.98
N GLY A 76 13.91 8.10 -4.23
CA GLY A 76 14.88 8.97 -4.89
C GLY A 76 14.16 9.98 -5.77
N TYR A 77 14.36 11.27 -5.53
CA TYR A 77 13.74 12.35 -6.32
C TYR A 77 14.56 12.74 -7.57
N GLY A 78 15.67 12.03 -7.79
CA GLY A 78 16.59 12.34 -8.88
C GLY A 78 17.37 13.64 -8.65
N THR A 79 17.89 14.22 -9.73
CA THR A 79 18.63 15.46 -9.69
C THR A 79 17.70 16.66 -9.90
N ILE A 80 17.75 17.60 -8.98
CA ILE A 80 16.90 18.80 -8.97
C ILE A 80 17.82 19.99 -9.27
N SER A 81 17.44 20.86 -10.20
CA SER A 81 18.18 22.10 -10.51
C SER A 81 17.97 23.12 -9.39
N ALA A 82 19.06 23.54 -8.76
CA ALA A 82 19.05 24.69 -7.85
C ALA A 82 18.96 25.98 -8.67
N ARG A 83 18.13 26.93 -8.21
CA ARG A 83 17.95 28.24 -8.85
C ARG A 83 18.03 29.33 -7.81
N ASP A 84 18.54 30.49 -8.23
CA ASP A 84 18.52 31.71 -7.42
C ASP A 84 17.14 32.39 -7.50
N GLU A 85 16.96 33.49 -6.78
CA GLU A 85 15.71 34.29 -6.76
C GLU A 85 15.36 34.91 -8.13
N TYR A 86 16.31 34.97 -9.05
CA TYR A 86 16.11 35.45 -10.43
C TYR A 86 15.84 34.33 -11.43
N GLY A 87 15.82 33.06 -10.96
CA GLY A 87 15.58 31.89 -11.79
C GLY A 87 16.81 31.30 -12.49
N ASN A 88 18.02 31.89 -12.30
CA ASN A 88 19.25 31.35 -12.86
C ASN A 88 19.65 30.05 -12.19
N GLN A 89 20.14 29.10 -12.98
CA GLN A 89 20.60 27.83 -12.43
C GLN A 89 21.94 28.02 -11.71
N THR A 90 21.96 27.73 -10.41
CA THR A 90 23.13 27.87 -9.54
C THR A 90 23.84 26.55 -9.22
N GLY A 91 23.23 25.42 -9.63
CA GLY A 91 23.76 24.09 -9.40
C GLY A 91 22.70 23.00 -9.44
N THR A 92 22.99 21.86 -8.82
CA THR A 92 22.06 20.76 -8.68
C THR A 92 22.15 20.16 -7.28
N PHE A 93 21.06 19.58 -6.81
CA PHE A 93 21.04 18.80 -5.57
C PHE A 93 20.15 17.56 -5.74
N THR A 94 20.21 16.63 -4.79
CA THR A 94 19.37 15.43 -4.73
C THR A 94 18.50 15.44 -3.49
N GLY A 95 17.35 14.80 -3.57
CA GLY A 95 16.48 14.50 -2.44
C GLY A 95 16.27 13.00 -2.31
N ASN A 96 16.25 12.50 -1.07
CA ASN A 96 15.97 11.09 -0.80
C ASN A 96 15.23 10.94 0.53
N ASP A 97 14.24 10.04 0.55
CA ASP A 97 13.55 9.62 1.76
C ASP A 97 13.78 8.13 1.99
N TYR A 98 14.07 7.75 3.22
CA TYR A 98 14.27 6.37 3.65
C TYR A 98 13.33 6.02 4.79
N ASN A 99 12.76 4.82 4.74
CA ASN A 99 12.00 4.24 5.83
C ASN A 99 12.58 2.86 6.17
N PHE A 100 13.21 2.75 7.33
CA PHE A 100 13.67 1.51 7.92
C PHE A 100 12.56 0.95 8.82
N SER A 101 12.13 -0.27 8.56
CA SER A 101 11.04 -0.90 9.29
C SER A 101 11.48 -2.23 9.90
N LEU A 102 11.24 -2.38 11.20
CA LEU A 102 11.37 -3.67 11.89
C LEU A 102 9.96 -4.12 12.31
N MET A 103 9.60 -5.32 11.92
CA MET A 103 8.26 -5.86 12.05
C MET A 103 8.29 -7.13 12.89
N TYR A 104 7.32 -7.27 13.76
CA TYR A 104 7.09 -8.47 14.57
C TYR A 104 5.63 -8.87 14.51
N ALA A 105 5.37 -10.17 14.42
CA ALA A 105 4.02 -10.72 14.57
C ALA A 105 4.04 -12.00 15.41
N TYR A 106 2.94 -12.23 16.07
CA TYR A 106 2.67 -13.42 16.85
C TYR A 106 1.30 -13.99 16.49
N ASP A 107 1.30 -15.29 16.15
CA ASP A 107 0.05 -16.04 15.98
C ASP A 107 -0.40 -16.54 17.36
N HIS A 108 -1.46 -15.89 17.92
CA HIS A 108 -2.01 -16.29 19.22
C HIS A 108 -2.62 -17.69 19.13
N ASP A 109 -3.36 -17.92 18.07
CA ASP A 109 -3.94 -19.22 17.73
C ASP A 109 -4.03 -19.40 16.21
N SER A 110 -4.75 -20.40 15.75
CA SER A 110 -4.96 -20.66 14.31
C SER A 110 -5.82 -19.62 13.60
N LEU A 111 -6.46 -18.71 14.32
CA LEU A 111 -7.40 -17.72 13.81
C LEU A 111 -6.89 -16.29 13.95
N LEU A 112 -6.26 -15.98 15.09
CA LEU A 112 -5.93 -14.62 15.49
C LEU A 112 -4.41 -14.40 15.50
N SER A 113 -4.00 -13.32 14.89
CA SER A 113 -2.62 -12.82 14.93
C SER A 113 -2.59 -11.33 15.15
N TYR A 114 -1.56 -10.85 15.81
CA TYR A 114 -1.27 -9.44 16.00
C TYR A 114 0.20 -9.15 15.69
N GLY A 115 0.46 -7.91 15.35
CA GLY A 115 1.81 -7.52 14.98
C GLY A 115 2.05 -6.04 15.21
N VAL A 116 3.31 -5.70 15.27
CA VAL A 116 3.79 -4.34 15.44
C VAL A 116 4.94 -4.07 14.46
N THR A 117 5.00 -2.83 13.95
CA THR A 117 6.13 -2.34 13.18
C THR A 117 6.70 -1.11 13.86
N VAL A 118 8.00 -1.04 14.00
CA VAL A 118 8.73 0.18 14.36
C VAL A 118 9.39 0.70 13.10
N LYS A 119 9.15 1.98 12.80
CA LYS A 119 9.65 2.68 11.62
C LYS A 119 10.59 3.81 12.03
N THR A 120 11.70 3.95 11.33
CA THR A 120 12.58 5.11 11.39
C THR A 120 12.58 5.76 10.02
N LEU A 121 12.12 6.99 9.97
CA LEU A 121 12.04 7.82 8.77
C LEU A 121 13.24 8.76 8.75
N TYR A 122 13.97 8.77 7.66
CA TYR A 122 15.09 9.68 7.42
C TYR A 122 14.92 10.33 6.06
N SER A 123 14.88 11.63 6.05
CA SER A 123 14.73 12.44 4.85
C SER A 123 15.91 13.37 4.68
N LYS A 124 16.41 13.51 3.45
CA LYS A 124 17.51 14.42 3.13
C LYS A 124 17.24 15.15 1.82
N TYR A 125 17.29 16.48 1.87
CA TYR A 125 17.19 17.37 0.71
C TYR A 125 18.34 18.38 0.75
N ALA A 126 19.24 18.29 -0.21
CA ALA A 126 20.46 19.09 -0.26
C ALA A 126 21.24 18.97 1.08
N GLN A 127 21.41 20.09 1.82
CA GLN A 127 22.06 20.13 3.14
C GLN A 127 21.09 19.88 4.32
N TYR A 128 19.79 19.83 4.08
CA TYR A 128 18.78 19.68 5.12
C TYR A 128 18.45 18.22 5.37
N SER A 129 18.17 17.86 6.61
CA SER A 129 17.71 16.49 6.95
C SER A 129 16.68 16.50 8.06
N SER A 130 15.74 15.57 7.98
CA SER A 130 14.70 15.31 8.95
C SER A 130 14.76 13.87 9.44
N VAL A 131 14.37 13.63 10.69
CA VAL A 131 14.31 12.30 11.31
C VAL A 131 13.01 12.16 12.10
N GLY A 132 12.29 11.07 11.88
CA GLY A 132 11.08 10.74 12.62
C GLY A 132 10.99 9.26 12.96
N ASN A 133 10.18 8.93 13.96
CA ASN A 133 9.83 7.54 14.27
C ASN A 133 8.33 7.36 14.30
N ALA A 134 7.88 6.20 13.87
CA ALA A 134 6.48 5.81 13.89
C ALA A 134 6.32 4.35 14.30
N ILE A 135 5.14 4.03 14.82
CA ILE A 135 4.74 2.67 15.17
C ILE A 135 3.45 2.36 14.42
N ASP A 136 3.38 1.16 13.83
CA ASP A 136 2.12 0.58 13.35
C ASP A 136 1.75 -0.61 14.25
N ALA A 137 0.45 -0.81 14.43
CA ALA A 137 -0.09 -1.98 15.11
C ALA A 137 -1.21 -2.60 14.28
N GLY A 138 -1.22 -3.92 14.16
CA GLY A 138 -2.22 -4.65 13.39
C GLY A 138 -2.76 -5.87 14.13
N ILE A 139 -4.02 -6.17 13.88
CA ILE A 139 -4.67 -7.40 14.29
C ILE A 139 -5.34 -8.05 13.08
N THR A 140 -5.23 -9.36 12.97
CA THR A 140 -5.79 -10.12 11.85
C THR A 140 -6.49 -11.36 12.35
N TYR A 141 -7.76 -11.51 11.97
CA TYR A 141 -8.54 -12.73 12.11
C TYR A 141 -8.56 -13.47 10.77
N ASN A 142 -7.97 -14.66 10.72
CA ASN A 142 -7.84 -15.44 9.49
C ASN A 142 -8.43 -16.84 9.65
N LYS A 143 -9.65 -17.05 9.15
CA LYS A 143 -10.29 -18.37 9.16
C LYS A 143 -9.99 -19.13 7.86
N ALA A 144 -8.86 -19.84 7.83
CA ALA A 144 -8.38 -20.55 6.66
C ALA A 144 -9.40 -21.55 6.09
N SER A 145 -10.16 -22.27 6.93
CA SER A 145 -11.20 -23.20 6.51
C SER A 145 -12.35 -22.54 5.74
N LYS A 146 -12.64 -21.27 6.03
CA LYS A 146 -13.64 -20.46 5.34
C LYS A 146 -13.05 -19.56 4.28
N LEU A 147 -11.72 -19.58 4.08
CA LEU A 147 -11.01 -18.73 3.13
C LEU A 147 -11.35 -17.23 3.31
N PHE A 148 -11.42 -16.79 4.56
CA PHE A 148 -11.86 -15.47 4.97
C PHE A 148 -10.85 -14.85 5.92
N CYS A 149 -10.53 -13.58 5.69
CA CYS A 149 -9.61 -12.81 6.51
C CYS A 149 -10.20 -11.44 6.80
N LEU A 150 -10.11 -10.99 8.06
CA LEU A 150 -10.42 -9.64 8.52
C LEU A 150 -9.18 -9.06 9.17
N SER A 151 -8.97 -7.76 9.04
CA SER A 151 -7.85 -7.07 9.68
C SER A 151 -8.26 -5.66 10.09
N ALA A 152 -7.67 -5.21 11.19
CA ALA A 152 -7.67 -3.80 11.60
C ALA A 152 -6.22 -3.37 11.81
N VAL A 153 -5.88 -2.18 11.34
CA VAL A 153 -4.52 -1.65 11.41
C VAL A 153 -4.56 -0.18 11.80
N MET A 154 -3.70 0.19 12.71
CA MET A 154 -3.38 1.57 13.06
C MET A 154 -1.96 1.85 12.58
N GLN A 155 -1.79 2.90 11.80
CA GLN A 155 -0.52 3.23 11.14
C GLN A 155 -0.01 4.62 11.53
N ASN A 156 1.32 4.74 11.55
CA ASN A 156 2.05 5.99 11.67
C ASN A 156 1.78 6.76 12.97
N VAL A 157 1.65 6.04 14.08
CA VAL A 157 1.63 6.67 15.43
C VAL A 157 3.04 7.07 15.78
N GLY A 158 3.35 8.35 15.71
CA GLY A 158 4.71 8.81 15.93
C GLY A 158 4.87 10.31 15.73
N LYS A 159 6.12 10.74 15.69
CA LYS A 159 6.48 12.14 15.50
C LYS A 159 7.83 12.31 14.81
N GLU A 160 8.02 13.46 14.24
CA GLU A 160 9.31 13.96 13.81
C GLU A 160 10.14 14.42 15.03
N TRP A 161 11.41 14.04 15.09
CA TRP A 161 12.32 14.42 16.16
C TRP A 161 13.25 15.54 15.74
N LYS A 162 13.68 15.53 14.50
CA LYS A 162 14.53 16.52 13.90
C LYS A 162 13.85 17.05 12.65
N THR A 163 13.53 18.33 12.64
CA THR A 163 12.99 19.05 11.48
C THR A 163 14.10 19.55 10.58
N TYR A 164 13.80 19.82 9.31
CA TYR A 164 14.79 20.29 8.34
C TYR A 164 15.49 21.60 8.75
N THR A 165 14.75 22.54 9.32
CA THR A 165 15.21 23.91 9.61
C THR A 165 15.12 24.31 11.08
N GLY A 166 14.82 23.37 11.99
CA GLY A 166 14.55 23.68 13.41
C GLY A 166 13.17 24.32 13.66
N GLY A 167 12.30 24.35 12.64
CA GLY A 167 10.94 24.85 12.74
C GLY A 167 9.98 23.90 13.47
N PRO A 168 8.66 24.15 13.41
CA PRO A 168 7.67 23.29 14.05
C PRO A 168 7.69 21.86 13.46
N GLN A 169 7.44 20.87 14.32
CA GLN A 169 7.38 19.46 13.92
C GLN A 169 6.15 19.19 13.04
N GLU A 170 6.36 18.45 11.97
CA GLU A 170 5.28 17.98 11.11
C GLU A 170 4.58 16.76 11.72
N LYS A 171 3.26 16.70 11.55
CA LYS A 171 2.47 15.55 11.97
C LYS A 171 2.62 14.41 10.97
N LEU A 172 2.94 13.22 11.44
CA LEU A 172 2.92 12.03 10.60
C LEU A 172 1.48 11.69 10.17
N PRO A 173 1.29 11.09 8.99
CA PRO A 173 -0.04 10.77 8.46
C PRO A 173 -0.65 9.57 9.21
N PHE A 174 -1.18 9.82 10.41
CA PHE A 174 -1.87 8.84 11.22
C PHE A 174 -3.09 8.30 10.48
N ASN A 175 -3.26 6.98 10.48
CA ASN A 175 -4.34 6.32 9.76
C ASN A 175 -4.85 5.08 10.49
N ILE A 176 -6.17 4.82 10.43
CA ILE A 176 -6.80 3.60 10.89
C ILE A 176 -7.51 2.96 9.71
N LEU A 177 -7.21 1.68 9.45
CA LEU A 177 -7.74 0.92 8.34
C LEU A 177 -8.46 -0.34 8.82
N LEU A 178 -9.55 -0.69 8.13
CA LEU A 178 -10.21 -1.98 8.26
C LEU A 178 -10.17 -2.70 6.92
N GLY A 179 -9.88 -3.99 6.92
CA GLY A 179 -9.79 -4.78 5.70
C GLY A 179 -10.50 -6.11 5.81
N ALA A 180 -11.06 -6.55 4.71
CA ALA A 180 -11.65 -7.86 4.57
C ALA A 180 -11.24 -8.52 3.26
N SER A 181 -11.03 -9.83 3.26
CA SER A 181 -10.88 -10.60 2.04
C SER A 181 -11.58 -11.94 2.10
N LYS A 182 -12.11 -12.36 0.96
CA LYS A 182 -12.80 -13.63 0.80
C LYS A 182 -12.39 -14.31 -0.49
N LYS A 183 -11.80 -15.49 -0.40
CA LYS A 183 -11.58 -16.38 -1.54
C LYS A 183 -12.73 -17.36 -1.65
N PHE A 184 -13.19 -17.62 -2.87
CA PHE A 184 -14.29 -18.54 -3.13
C PHE A 184 -13.76 -19.95 -3.40
N LYS A 185 -14.42 -20.97 -2.85
CA LYS A 185 -14.01 -22.38 -3.04
C LYS A 185 -14.23 -22.88 -4.47
N ARG A 186 -15.32 -22.42 -5.09
CA ARG A 186 -15.80 -22.92 -6.41
C ARG A 186 -15.55 -21.91 -7.53
N ALA A 187 -14.95 -20.76 -7.24
CA ALA A 187 -14.65 -19.74 -8.22
C ALA A 187 -13.19 -19.28 -8.07
N PRO A 188 -12.48 -19.01 -9.16
CA PRO A 188 -11.05 -18.75 -9.16
C PRO A 188 -10.69 -17.32 -8.72
N PHE A 189 -11.48 -16.68 -7.87
CA PHE A 189 -11.22 -15.31 -7.46
C PHE A 189 -11.34 -15.09 -5.95
N ARG A 190 -10.63 -14.06 -5.50
CA ARG A 190 -10.65 -13.50 -4.16
C ARG A 190 -11.12 -12.06 -4.26
N LEU A 191 -12.13 -11.69 -3.48
CA LEU A 191 -12.55 -10.30 -3.30
C LEU A 191 -11.82 -9.72 -2.10
N ILE A 192 -11.46 -8.45 -2.20
CA ILE A 192 -10.74 -7.69 -1.18
C ILE A 192 -11.42 -6.34 -1.07
N ALA A 193 -11.66 -5.90 0.16
CA ALA A 193 -12.19 -4.58 0.46
C ALA A 193 -11.40 -3.98 1.62
N THR A 194 -11.02 -2.72 1.49
CA THR A 194 -10.38 -1.95 2.57
C THR A 194 -11.16 -0.66 2.77
N TYR A 195 -11.44 -0.35 4.03
CA TYR A 195 -11.92 0.94 4.49
C TYR A 195 -10.72 1.71 5.03
N ASP A 196 -10.40 2.80 4.39
CA ASP A 196 -9.22 3.62 4.67
C ASP A 196 -9.62 4.92 5.39
N TYR A 197 -8.74 5.47 6.25
CA TYR A 197 -8.98 6.70 7.03
C TYR A 197 -10.22 6.65 7.94
N LEU A 198 -10.40 5.58 8.71
CA LEU A 198 -11.52 5.47 9.67
C LEU A 198 -11.55 6.64 10.68
N ASN A 199 -10.41 7.24 10.95
CA ASN A 199 -10.23 8.37 11.89
C ASN A 199 -10.62 9.74 11.31
N ILE A 200 -10.89 9.86 10.01
CA ILE A 200 -11.22 11.13 9.34
C ILE A 200 -12.43 10.92 8.43
N TRP A 201 -13.58 11.48 8.78
CA TRP A 201 -14.79 11.32 7.96
C TRP A 201 -14.77 12.10 6.65
N ASN A 202 -14.22 13.32 6.65
CA ASN A 202 -14.24 14.18 5.47
C ASN A 202 -12.89 14.15 4.77
N LEU A 203 -12.78 13.36 3.71
CA LEU A 203 -11.59 13.26 2.85
C LEU A 203 -11.68 14.15 1.60
N THR A 204 -12.68 15.04 1.52
CA THR A 204 -12.81 15.93 0.36
C THR A 204 -11.76 17.03 0.44
N TYR A 205 -10.92 17.13 -0.57
CA TYR A 205 -10.02 18.26 -0.76
C TYR A 205 -10.75 19.36 -1.55
N THR A 206 -10.69 20.58 -1.05
CA THR A 206 -11.15 21.77 -1.77
C THR A 206 -9.92 22.63 -2.05
N ASP A 207 -9.61 22.86 -3.32
CA ASP A 207 -8.51 23.73 -3.73
C ASP A 207 -8.80 25.18 -3.28
N PRO A 208 -7.97 25.79 -2.43
CA PRO A 208 -8.18 27.18 -2.01
C PRO A 208 -8.10 28.17 -3.16
N ASN A 209 -7.33 27.87 -4.21
CA ASN A 209 -7.13 28.74 -5.36
C ASN A 209 -8.21 28.56 -6.45
N ASN A 210 -8.92 27.41 -6.41
CA ASN A 210 -10.02 27.09 -7.33
C ASN A 210 -11.15 26.40 -6.56
N PRO A 211 -11.84 27.11 -5.65
CA PRO A 211 -12.92 26.53 -4.87
C PRO A 211 -14.04 26.07 -5.81
N THR A 212 -14.62 24.89 -5.51
CA THR A 212 -15.77 24.40 -6.27
C THR A 212 -16.84 25.47 -6.29
N PRO A 213 -17.33 25.90 -7.48
CA PRO A 213 -18.36 26.94 -7.57
C PRO A 213 -19.58 26.53 -6.75
N THR A 214 -19.99 27.39 -5.83
CA THR A 214 -21.23 27.20 -5.04
C THR A 214 -22.46 27.69 -5.81
N VAL A 215 -22.22 28.45 -6.88
CA VAL A 215 -23.23 29.04 -7.76
C VAL A 215 -22.88 28.67 -9.19
N ASP A 216 -23.88 28.26 -9.95
CA ASP A 216 -23.76 28.00 -11.38
C ASP A 216 -23.47 29.32 -12.11
N PRO A 217 -22.33 29.44 -12.83
CA PRO A 217 -21.95 30.70 -13.47
C PRO A 217 -22.87 31.13 -14.61
N PHE A 218 -23.71 30.23 -15.16
CA PHE A 218 -24.65 30.53 -16.23
C PHE A 218 -26.05 30.91 -15.73
N THR A 219 -26.51 30.24 -14.67
CA THR A 219 -27.85 30.42 -14.13
C THR A 219 -27.91 31.32 -12.90
N ASN A 220 -26.75 31.66 -12.31
CA ASN A 220 -26.57 32.39 -11.06
C ASN A 220 -27.37 31.78 -9.88
N GLN A 221 -27.67 30.48 -9.96
CA GLN A 221 -28.39 29.75 -8.92
C GLN A 221 -27.43 28.91 -8.07
N PRO A 222 -27.69 28.73 -6.78
CA PRO A 222 -26.88 27.84 -5.93
C PRO A 222 -26.87 26.43 -6.49
N ILE A 223 -25.68 25.84 -6.67
CA ILE A 223 -25.53 24.42 -7.04
C ILE A 223 -26.01 23.57 -5.87
N LYS A 224 -27.27 23.10 -5.96
CA LYS A 224 -27.87 22.24 -4.93
C LYS A 224 -27.20 20.85 -4.97
N THR A 225 -26.30 20.59 -4.04
CA THR A 225 -25.80 19.22 -3.80
C THR A 225 -26.81 18.51 -2.88
N THR A 226 -27.33 17.38 -3.31
CA THR A 226 -28.24 16.58 -2.51
C THR A 226 -27.48 16.01 -1.30
N PRO A 227 -27.94 16.17 -0.06
CA PRO A 227 -27.26 15.66 1.15
C PRO A 227 -26.91 14.17 1.06
N VAL A 228 -27.79 13.38 0.45
CA VAL A 228 -27.60 11.93 0.22
C VAL A 228 -26.42 11.67 -0.72
N LYS A 229 -26.29 12.42 -1.82
CA LYS A 229 -25.16 12.28 -2.75
C LYS A 229 -23.84 12.60 -2.07
N ASN A 230 -23.80 13.68 -1.27
CA ASN A 230 -22.60 14.06 -0.52
C ASN A 230 -22.20 13.00 0.51
N PHE A 231 -23.18 12.38 1.18
CA PHE A 231 -22.91 11.29 2.13
C PHE A 231 -22.27 10.10 1.43
N PHE A 232 -22.85 9.62 0.32
CA PHE A 232 -22.30 8.48 -0.43
C PHE A 232 -20.97 8.78 -1.11
N ASP A 233 -20.72 10.01 -1.55
CA ASP A 233 -19.41 10.45 -2.06
C ASP A 233 -18.35 10.38 -0.95
N LYS A 234 -18.62 10.98 0.21
CA LYS A 234 -17.71 10.94 1.35
C LYS A 234 -17.44 9.50 1.80
N LEU A 235 -18.48 8.69 1.94
CA LEU A 235 -18.36 7.28 2.29
C LEU A 235 -17.55 6.51 1.25
N GLY A 236 -17.81 6.71 -0.03
CA GLY A 236 -17.12 6.07 -1.13
C GLY A 236 -15.60 6.31 -1.11
N ARG A 237 -15.16 7.52 -0.74
CA ARG A 237 -13.73 7.89 -0.67
C ARG A 237 -12.93 7.05 0.32
N HIS A 238 -13.58 6.38 1.26
CA HIS A 238 -12.93 5.45 2.18
C HIS A 238 -12.72 4.06 1.58
N PHE A 239 -13.42 3.69 0.50
CA PHE A 239 -13.38 2.33 0.00
C PHE A 239 -12.37 2.12 -1.11
N ILE A 240 -11.55 1.08 -0.90
CA ILE A 240 -10.70 0.47 -1.90
C ILE A 240 -11.21 -0.96 -2.10
N VAL A 241 -11.58 -1.30 -3.32
CA VAL A 241 -12.09 -2.63 -3.66
C VAL A 241 -11.20 -3.28 -4.72
N ALA A 242 -10.95 -4.57 -4.57
CA ALA A 242 -10.09 -5.28 -5.49
C ALA A 242 -10.50 -6.74 -5.67
N THR A 243 -10.03 -7.32 -6.75
CA THR A 243 -10.14 -8.75 -7.01
C THR A 243 -8.81 -9.34 -7.45
N GLU A 244 -8.52 -10.53 -6.97
CA GLU A 244 -7.40 -11.36 -7.43
C GLU A 244 -7.97 -12.63 -8.05
N VAL A 245 -7.77 -12.81 -9.35
CA VAL A 245 -8.19 -14.00 -10.12
C VAL A 245 -7.04 -14.98 -10.16
N VAL A 246 -7.25 -16.19 -9.64
CA VAL A 246 -6.29 -17.30 -9.65
C VAL A 246 -6.51 -18.10 -10.93
N VAL A 247 -5.85 -17.70 -12.02
CA VAL A 247 -6.00 -18.36 -13.33
C VAL A 247 -5.44 -19.78 -13.28
N THR A 248 -4.26 -19.91 -12.67
CA THR A 248 -3.65 -21.22 -12.36
C THR A 248 -3.04 -21.18 -10.95
N LYS A 249 -2.50 -22.30 -10.47
CA LYS A 249 -1.79 -22.34 -9.17
C LYS A 249 -0.60 -21.37 -9.12
N ASN A 250 -0.07 -20.99 -10.28
CA ASN A 250 1.14 -20.20 -10.44
C ASN A 250 0.93 -18.85 -11.13
N PHE A 251 -0.27 -18.56 -11.67
CA PHE A 251 -0.55 -17.33 -12.40
C PHE A 251 -1.80 -16.63 -11.85
N PHE A 252 -1.65 -15.33 -11.58
CA PHE A 252 -2.64 -14.48 -10.94
C PHE A 252 -2.85 -13.21 -11.76
N VAL A 253 -4.11 -12.80 -11.93
CA VAL A 253 -4.48 -11.50 -12.48
C VAL A 253 -5.18 -10.70 -11.39
N ARG A 254 -4.89 -9.41 -11.31
CA ARG A 254 -5.36 -8.51 -10.26
C ARG A 254 -5.96 -7.26 -10.85
N LEU A 255 -7.05 -6.81 -10.25
CA LEU A 255 -7.71 -5.56 -10.58
C LEU A 255 -8.08 -4.86 -9.28
N GLY A 256 -7.88 -3.56 -9.21
CA GLY A 256 -8.18 -2.73 -8.06
C GLY A 256 -8.83 -1.42 -8.46
N PHE A 257 -9.64 -0.89 -7.58
CA PHE A 257 -10.29 0.40 -7.73
C PHE A 257 -10.24 1.17 -6.41
N ASN A 258 -9.72 2.39 -6.48
CA ASN A 258 -9.62 3.33 -5.37
C ASN A 258 -10.48 4.56 -5.71
N TYR A 259 -11.62 4.68 -5.05
CA TYR A 259 -12.59 5.75 -5.33
C TYR A 259 -12.05 7.13 -4.92
N LYS A 260 -11.30 7.22 -3.80
CA LYS A 260 -10.65 8.47 -3.38
C LYS A 260 -9.70 8.98 -4.46
N MET A 261 -8.80 8.12 -4.94
CA MET A 261 -7.86 8.47 -6.00
C MET A 261 -8.58 8.91 -7.28
N ARG A 262 -9.72 8.28 -7.61
CA ARG A 262 -10.54 8.67 -8.76
C ARG A 262 -11.10 10.09 -8.62
N GLU A 263 -11.62 10.44 -7.45
CA GLU A 263 -12.26 11.75 -7.27
C GLU A 263 -11.26 12.89 -7.04
N GLU A 264 -10.10 12.61 -6.47
CA GLU A 264 -9.06 13.63 -6.17
C GLU A 264 -8.10 13.87 -7.34
N LEU A 265 -7.77 12.83 -8.12
CA LEU A 265 -6.72 12.91 -9.13
C LEU A 265 -7.25 12.86 -10.57
N SER A 266 -8.57 12.79 -10.76
CA SER A 266 -9.16 12.93 -12.09
C SER A 266 -9.33 14.41 -12.47
N LEU A 267 -9.28 14.69 -13.77
CA LEU A 267 -9.66 15.99 -14.29
C LEU A 267 -11.20 16.10 -14.31
N PRO A 268 -11.78 17.29 -14.03
CA PRO A 268 -13.23 17.49 -14.04
C PRO A 268 -13.89 16.99 -15.33
N ASP A 269 -13.29 17.29 -16.48
CA ASP A 269 -13.83 16.98 -17.81
C ASP A 269 -13.42 15.59 -18.33
N LYS A 270 -12.38 14.95 -17.75
CA LYS A 270 -11.85 13.65 -18.20
C LYS A 270 -11.45 12.78 -17.02
N LYS A 271 -12.41 12.04 -16.47
CA LYS A 271 -12.12 11.09 -15.37
C LYS A 271 -11.23 9.93 -15.80
N GLY A 272 -11.26 9.53 -17.07
CA GLY A 272 -10.42 8.47 -17.64
C GLY A 272 -10.38 7.20 -16.77
N LEU A 273 -9.19 6.60 -16.66
CA LEU A 273 -8.92 5.42 -15.83
C LEU A 273 -8.35 5.76 -14.44
N ALA A 274 -8.43 7.04 -13.99
CA ALA A 274 -7.95 7.43 -12.67
C ALA A 274 -8.57 6.56 -11.57
N GLY A 275 -7.77 6.14 -10.60
CA GLY A 275 -8.19 5.24 -9.52
C GLY A 275 -8.29 3.76 -9.89
N LEU A 276 -8.14 3.39 -11.18
CA LEU A 276 -8.05 1.99 -11.60
C LEU A 276 -6.60 1.51 -11.57
N SER A 277 -6.43 0.28 -11.15
CA SER A 277 -5.16 -0.43 -11.15
C SER A 277 -5.34 -1.85 -11.64
N GLY A 278 -4.32 -2.40 -12.24
CA GLY A 278 -4.31 -3.78 -12.70
C GLY A 278 -2.91 -4.36 -12.68
N GLY A 279 -2.81 -5.67 -12.72
CA GLY A 279 -1.53 -6.32 -12.72
C GLY A 279 -1.63 -7.83 -12.81
N PHE A 280 -0.49 -8.46 -12.89
CA PHE A 280 -0.39 -9.91 -12.89
C PHE A 280 0.77 -10.37 -12.02
N GLY A 281 0.76 -11.62 -11.64
CA GLY A 281 1.85 -12.25 -10.91
C GLY A 281 1.98 -13.71 -11.28
N PHE A 282 3.19 -14.20 -11.24
CA PHE A 282 3.46 -15.62 -11.48
C PHE A 282 4.52 -16.14 -10.53
N LYS A 283 4.43 -17.44 -10.20
CA LYS A 283 5.35 -18.15 -9.32
C LYS A 283 6.06 -19.25 -10.11
N ILE A 284 7.38 -19.27 -10.03
CA ILE A 284 8.21 -20.32 -10.61
C ILE A 284 9.10 -20.87 -9.49
N ASN A 285 8.83 -22.09 -9.05
CA ASN A 285 9.53 -22.74 -7.94
C ASN A 285 9.52 -21.85 -6.67
N ARG A 286 10.68 -21.27 -6.33
CA ARG A 286 10.90 -20.41 -5.16
C ARG A 286 10.70 -18.93 -5.46
N PHE A 287 10.66 -18.56 -6.75
CA PHE A 287 10.58 -17.18 -7.19
C PHE A 287 9.13 -16.77 -7.43
N ASN A 288 8.80 -15.56 -7.06
CA ASN A 288 7.56 -14.90 -7.40
C ASN A 288 7.87 -13.58 -8.11
N PHE A 289 7.12 -13.31 -9.15
CA PHE A 289 7.20 -12.10 -9.95
C PHE A 289 5.83 -11.44 -9.96
N SER A 290 5.79 -10.14 -9.80
CA SER A 290 4.56 -9.38 -9.91
C SER A 290 4.82 -8.08 -10.65
N TYR A 291 3.89 -7.73 -11.51
CA TYR A 291 3.87 -6.46 -12.22
C TYR A 291 2.54 -5.78 -11.97
N ALA A 292 2.56 -4.47 -11.81
CA ALA A 292 1.35 -3.66 -11.72
C ALA A 292 1.48 -2.40 -12.56
N PHE A 293 0.35 -2.07 -13.16
CA PHE A 293 0.09 -0.83 -13.84
C PHE A 293 -1.00 -0.10 -13.06
N THR A 294 -0.71 1.13 -12.65
CA THR A 294 -1.68 1.99 -11.98
C THR A 294 -1.74 3.33 -12.71
N ARG A 295 -2.93 3.89 -12.79
CA ARG A 295 -3.15 5.19 -13.40
C ARG A 295 -3.71 6.17 -12.38
N PRO A 296 -2.84 6.83 -11.60
CA PRO A 296 -3.28 7.79 -10.60
C PRO A 296 -4.03 8.95 -11.21
N THR A 297 -3.54 9.51 -12.32
CA THR A 297 -4.12 10.64 -13.04
C THR A 297 -4.25 10.35 -14.54
N PRO A 298 -5.13 11.03 -15.29
CA PRO A 298 -5.29 10.79 -16.72
C PRO A 298 -4.02 10.97 -17.56
N GLY A 299 -3.12 11.84 -17.14
CA GLY A 299 -1.87 12.15 -17.86
C GLY A 299 -0.68 11.26 -17.53
N TYR A 300 -0.79 10.39 -16.51
CA TYR A 300 0.34 9.64 -16.01
C TYR A 300 0.00 8.21 -15.57
N SER A 301 0.91 7.29 -15.84
CA SER A 301 0.84 5.89 -15.39
C SER A 301 2.09 5.49 -14.61
N MET A 302 1.90 4.66 -13.61
CA MET A 302 2.93 4.16 -12.71
C MET A 302 3.09 2.66 -12.91
N ASN A 303 4.33 2.22 -13.07
CA ASN A 303 4.70 0.84 -13.27
C ASN A 303 5.46 0.33 -12.06
N SER A 304 5.01 -0.79 -11.50
CA SER A 304 5.65 -1.42 -10.34
C SER A 304 6.07 -2.83 -10.72
N LEU A 305 7.30 -3.18 -10.40
CA LEU A 305 7.85 -4.52 -10.56
C LEU A 305 8.29 -5.04 -9.19
N THR A 306 7.92 -6.27 -8.86
CA THR A 306 8.34 -6.94 -7.63
C THR A 306 8.89 -8.33 -7.97
N VAL A 307 10.06 -8.62 -7.43
CA VAL A 307 10.67 -9.95 -7.49
C VAL A 307 10.91 -10.43 -6.06
N GLY A 308 10.45 -11.63 -5.76
CA GLY A 308 10.66 -12.25 -4.46
C GLY A 308 11.17 -13.69 -4.59
N ALA A 309 11.81 -14.17 -3.54
CA ALA A 309 12.23 -15.56 -3.41
C ALA A 309 11.94 -16.06 -2.00
N ASN A 310 11.42 -17.28 -1.88
CA ASN A 310 11.22 -17.95 -0.60
C ASN A 310 12.17 -19.16 -0.49
N PHE A 311 13.09 -19.11 0.48
CA PHE A 311 14.07 -20.15 0.77
C PHE A 311 13.65 -21.04 1.94
N GLY A 312 12.42 -20.90 2.43
CA GLY A 312 11.85 -21.80 3.45
C GLY A 312 11.86 -23.25 2.99
N LYS A 313 11.82 -24.17 3.94
CA LYS A 313 11.72 -25.60 3.60
C LYS A 313 10.48 -25.81 2.73
N TYR A 314 10.69 -26.24 1.50
CA TYR A 314 9.65 -26.80 0.68
C TYR A 314 9.16 -28.07 1.40
N THR A 315 8.11 -27.96 2.18
CA THR A 315 7.30 -29.14 2.50
C THR A 315 6.71 -29.57 1.17
N LYS A 316 7.29 -30.64 0.59
CA LYS A 316 6.66 -31.34 -0.52
C LYS A 316 5.20 -31.52 -0.13
N ALA A 317 4.29 -31.05 -0.99
CA ALA A 317 2.86 -31.34 -0.80
C ALA A 317 2.74 -32.83 -0.47
N PRO A 318 1.98 -33.23 0.56
CA PRO A 318 1.81 -34.64 0.86
C PRO A 318 1.34 -35.32 -0.43
N LYS A 319 2.04 -36.38 -0.81
CA LYS A 319 1.62 -37.22 -1.96
C LYS A 319 0.16 -37.55 -1.74
N PRO A 320 -0.72 -37.38 -2.75
CA PRO A 320 -2.08 -37.84 -2.63
C PRO A 320 -2.03 -39.31 -2.19
N LEU A 321 -2.71 -39.61 -1.09
CA LEU A 321 -2.93 -41.00 -0.68
C LEU A 321 -3.61 -41.70 -1.87
N VAL A 322 -2.87 -42.50 -2.58
CA VAL A 322 -3.41 -43.48 -3.53
C VAL A 322 -4.06 -44.54 -2.65
N MET A 323 -5.38 -44.48 -2.51
CA MET A 323 -6.10 -45.61 -1.94
C MET A 323 -5.90 -46.80 -2.89
N PRO A 324 -5.47 -47.97 -2.39
CA PRO A 324 -5.47 -49.17 -3.19
C PRO A 324 -6.94 -49.50 -3.54
N LEU A 325 -7.15 -49.82 -4.80
CA LEU A 325 -8.42 -50.33 -5.35
C LEU A 325 -8.87 -51.58 -4.66
#